data_a23992c5c85d055fd9aa5724e3c7c727
#
_entry.id   a23992c5c85d055fd9aa5724e3c7c727
#
_cell.length_a   1.000
_cell.length_b   1.000
_cell.length_c   1.000
_cell.angle_alpha   90.00
_cell.angle_beta   90.00
_cell.angle_gamma   90.00
#
_symmetry.space_group_name_H-M   'P 1'
#
loop_
_entity.id
_entity.type
_entity.pdbx_description
1 polymer ?
#
loop_
_entity_poly.entity_id
_entity_poly.type
_entity_poly.pdbx_seq_one_letter_code
_entity_poly.pdbx_strand_id
1 'polypeptide(L)'
;ILIKMGYLVHGDGRDGNNIGKYYFYEMGKYSTIYSLPEDIEFEKVVTSNARVLKYLQKESEQIQKYRQNVLQPLISNRFGADFQKQYEVSLSKIRLVDKQGFRAFVERRLEEKPEGRLYYEYIREGLEEKQKYIQKVDAAGRVYHILTNAKREIKQFLNIAISADCKNSHPVLFNYFIFWFHHISRADAYTISSAMHHIDDASNIRESLSKIVASNLLDSLQDDELKYIYETSTGQFWDNIVRKYPEYDRIEIKEKMFAQVFYSNSEKVEWYYKFGNEFQKQYPNVMGLIKAWKMQENREWIDAYMSKRNLSYNKPEAALSIAMMNLEARIFGEVLKRMYSKRWRAFHIHDCIIVPQTTSKNQPTRDEVISIMKDVYKVCGLLPTFD
;
A
#
# COMPACT_ATOMS: atom_id res chain seq x y z
N ILE A 1 8.57 -29.48 8.17
CA ILE A 1 9.18 -30.19 9.32
C ILE A 1 8.17 -30.34 10.45
N LEU A 2 7.56 -29.26 10.91
CA LEU A 2 6.59 -29.28 12.01
C LEU A 2 5.40 -30.22 11.72
N ILE A 3 4.92 -30.29 10.46
CA ILE A 3 3.88 -31.27 10.05
C ILE A 3 4.39 -32.68 10.16
N LYS A 4 5.62 -32.97 9.66
CA LYS A 4 6.23 -34.32 9.74
C LYS A 4 6.52 -34.74 11.17
N MET A 5 6.65 -33.81 12.10
CA MET A 5 6.84 -34.07 13.52
C MET A 5 5.52 -34.13 14.31
N GLY A 6 4.37 -33.92 13.64
CA GLY A 6 3.06 -33.95 14.29
C GLY A 6 2.67 -32.69 15.05
N TYR A 7 3.48 -31.62 14.97
CA TYR A 7 3.18 -30.34 15.63
C TYR A 7 2.23 -29.43 14.87
N LEU A 8 1.99 -29.72 13.57
CA LEU A 8 1.04 -28.99 12.74
C LEU A 8 0.16 -29.99 11.99
N VAL A 9 -1.13 -29.72 11.94
CA VAL A 9 -2.09 -30.53 11.19
C VAL A 9 -2.48 -29.75 9.93
N HIS A 10 -2.47 -30.45 8.79
CA HIS A 10 -2.91 -29.90 7.52
C HIS A 10 -4.44 -29.75 7.54
N GLY A 11 -4.94 -28.51 7.46
CA GLY A 11 -6.37 -28.24 7.35
C GLY A 11 -6.80 -28.21 5.88
N ASP A 12 -7.78 -29.00 5.50
CA ASP A 12 -8.33 -29.01 4.13
C ASP A 12 -9.31 -27.87 3.84
N GLY A 13 -9.56 -27.02 4.82
CA GLY A 13 -10.33 -25.78 4.67
C GLY A 13 -11.83 -25.95 4.49
N ARG A 14 -12.38 -27.18 4.62
CA ARG A 14 -13.80 -27.47 4.34
C ARG A 14 -14.69 -27.54 5.56
N ASP A 15 -14.13 -27.80 6.73
CA ASP A 15 -14.92 -27.90 7.95
C ASP A 15 -14.91 -26.58 8.71
N GLY A 16 -16.09 -26.03 8.96
CA GLY A 16 -16.35 -24.69 9.50
C GLY A 16 -15.79 -24.36 10.89
N ASN A 17 -14.92 -25.18 11.46
CA ASN A 17 -14.24 -24.95 12.72
C ASN A 17 -12.91 -24.22 12.49
N ASN A 18 -12.96 -22.90 12.61
CA ASN A 18 -11.83 -21.98 12.41
C ASN A 18 -10.91 -21.87 13.62
N ILE A 19 -10.58 -22.96 14.29
CA ILE A 19 -9.64 -22.91 15.41
C ILE A 19 -8.22 -22.94 14.86
N GLY A 20 -7.49 -21.84 15.06
CA GLY A 20 -6.03 -21.77 14.87
C GLY A 20 -5.50 -21.87 13.45
N LYS A 21 -6.04 -21.14 12.47
CA LYS A 21 -5.47 -21.08 11.11
C LYS A 21 -4.26 -20.16 11.05
N TYR A 22 -3.07 -20.70 10.78
CA TYR A 22 -1.83 -19.96 10.57
C TYR A 22 -1.42 -20.01 9.11
N TYR A 23 -1.07 -18.83 8.55
CA TYR A 23 -0.58 -18.71 7.19
C TYR A 23 0.94 -18.73 7.20
N PHE A 24 1.54 -19.80 6.72
CA PHE A 24 2.97 -19.82 6.37
C PHE A 24 3.13 -19.45 4.90
N TYR A 25 3.90 -18.42 4.63
CA TYR A 25 4.23 -18.00 3.28
C TYR A 25 5.41 -18.84 2.77
N GLU A 26 5.14 -19.82 1.92
CA GLU A 26 6.16 -20.44 1.09
C GLU A 26 6.33 -19.60 -0.17
N MET A 27 7.54 -19.03 -0.40
CA MET A 27 7.79 -18.20 -1.57
C MET A 27 7.54 -18.98 -2.87
N GLY A 28 6.55 -18.52 -3.65
CA GLY A 28 6.26 -19.05 -4.99
C GLY A 28 5.21 -20.15 -5.08
N LYS A 29 4.57 -20.57 -3.98
CA LYS A 29 3.48 -21.54 -3.98
C LYS A 29 2.30 -21.05 -3.14
N TYR A 30 1.11 -21.61 -3.43
CA TYR A 30 -0.13 -21.31 -2.73
C TYR A 30 0.03 -21.40 -1.20
N SER A 31 -0.53 -20.44 -0.49
CA SER A 31 -0.55 -20.46 0.98
C SER A 31 -1.27 -21.72 1.47
N THR A 32 -0.54 -22.58 2.15
CA THR A 32 -1.12 -23.75 2.82
C THR A 32 -1.54 -23.32 4.23
N ILE A 33 -2.79 -23.60 4.59
CA ILE A 33 -3.33 -23.29 5.92
C ILE A 33 -2.96 -24.44 6.85
N TYR A 34 -2.29 -24.12 7.94
CA TYR A 34 -1.97 -25.07 9.00
C TYR A 34 -2.69 -24.68 10.28
N SER A 35 -3.19 -25.65 11.02
CA SER A 35 -3.72 -25.47 12.36
C SER A 35 -2.82 -26.15 13.38
N LEU A 36 -2.74 -25.56 14.58
CA LEU A 36 -2.08 -26.20 15.71
C LEU A 36 -3.08 -27.07 16.46
N PRO A 37 -2.66 -28.21 17.00
CA PRO A 37 -3.45 -28.95 17.99
C PRO A 37 -3.76 -28.04 19.20
N GLU A 38 -4.95 -28.19 19.78
CA GLU A 38 -5.47 -27.32 20.85
C GLU A 38 -4.65 -27.37 22.15
N ASP A 39 -3.80 -28.36 22.31
CA ASP A 39 -3.04 -28.71 23.52
C ASP A 39 -1.57 -28.29 23.48
N ILE A 40 -1.12 -27.54 22.44
CA ILE A 40 0.26 -27.09 22.33
C ILE A 40 0.47 -25.71 22.96
N GLU A 41 1.09 -25.66 24.12
CA GLU A 41 1.72 -24.46 24.65
C GLU A 41 3.07 -24.22 23.97
N PHE A 42 3.26 -23.01 23.41
CA PHE A 42 4.55 -22.61 22.85
C PHE A 42 5.49 -22.12 23.95
N GLU A 43 6.45 -22.93 24.32
CA GLU A 43 7.66 -22.43 24.95
C GLU A 43 8.70 -22.05 23.87
N LYS A 44 9.48 -21.02 24.14
CA LYS A 44 10.64 -20.67 23.31
C LYS A 44 11.68 -21.77 23.44
N VAL A 45 11.63 -22.76 22.57
CA VAL A 45 12.57 -23.88 22.58
C VAL A 45 13.88 -23.41 21.99
N VAL A 46 14.88 -23.19 22.85
CA VAL A 46 16.28 -23.13 22.43
C VAL A 46 16.70 -24.56 22.07
N THR A 47 16.65 -24.86 20.78
CA THR A 47 16.98 -26.22 20.32
C THR A 47 18.50 -26.36 20.12
N SER A 48 19.09 -27.39 20.75
CA SER A 48 20.44 -27.90 20.46
C SER A 48 20.42 -29.01 19.40
N ASN A 49 19.27 -29.36 18.83
CA ASN A 49 19.13 -30.42 17.87
C ASN A 49 19.85 -30.04 16.56
N ALA A 50 20.93 -30.77 16.25
CA ALA A 50 21.76 -30.53 15.06
C ALA A 50 20.99 -30.57 13.73
N ARG A 51 19.91 -31.35 13.62
CA ARG A 51 19.08 -31.42 12.40
C ARG A 51 18.25 -30.16 12.25
N VAL A 52 17.68 -29.66 13.33
CA VAL A 52 16.90 -28.39 13.32
C VAL A 52 17.82 -27.22 13.02
N LEU A 53 18.98 -27.13 13.68
CA LEU A 53 19.98 -26.10 13.42
C LEU A 53 20.46 -26.10 11.96
N LYS A 54 20.73 -27.28 11.39
CA LYS A 54 21.13 -27.41 9.98
C LYS A 54 19.99 -26.98 9.04
N TYR A 55 18.74 -27.23 9.39
CA TYR A 55 17.60 -26.78 8.61
C TYR A 55 17.47 -25.25 8.64
N LEU A 56 17.51 -24.64 9.82
CA LEU A 56 17.45 -23.18 9.99
C LEU A 56 18.62 -22.47 9.28
N GLN A 57 19.82 -23.07 9.32
CA GLN A 57 20.97 -22.57 8.57
C GLN A 57 20.71 -22.62 7.06
N LYS A 58 20.18 -23.73 6.55
CA LYS A 58 19.82 -23.86 5.12
C LYS A 58 18.75 -22.86 4.68
N GLU A 59 17.75 -22.63 5.53
CA GLU A 59 16.73 -21.61 5.28
C GLU A 59 17.33 -20.21 5.24
N SER A 60 18.21 -19.87 6.17
CA SER A 60 18.95 -18.61 6.20
C SER A 60 19.79 -18.42 4.93
N GLU A 61 20.50 -19.46 4.48
CA GLU A 61 21.27 -19.43 3.23
C GLU A 61 20.37 -19.23 1.99
N GLN A 62 19.20 -19.84 1.95
CA GLN A 62 18.22 -19.66 0.87
C GLN A 62 17.69 -18.23 0.84
N ILE A 63 17.36 -17.66 1.99
CA ILE A 63 16.93 -16.26 2.11
C ILE A 63 18.05 -15.32 1.62
N GLN A 64 19.30 -15.55 2.03
CA GLN A 64 20.42 -14.75 1.57
C GLN A 64 20.64 -14.85 0.05
N LYS A 65 20.56 -16.06 -0.52
CA LYS A 65 20.64 -16.27 -1.97
C LYS A 65 19.50 -15.54 -2.71
N TYR A 66 18.27 -15.63 -2.22
CA TYR A 66 17.17 -14.89 -2.79
C TYR A 66 17.40 -13.37 -2.75
N ARG A 67 17.89 -12.85 -1.63
CA ARG A 67 18.18 -11.42 -1.49
C ARG A 67 19.26 -10.95 -2.48
N GLN A 68 20.33 -11.72 -2.65
CA GLN A 68 21.44 -11.37 -3.54
C GLN A 68 21.10 -11.56 -5.01
N ASN A 69 20.47 -12.68 -5.37
CA ASN A 69 20.32 -13.07 -6.76
C ASN A 69 19.01 -12.60 -7.41
N VAL A 70 17.99 -12.27 -6.60
CA VAL A 70 16.66 -11.88 -7.10
C VAL A 70 16.29 -10.49 -6.61
N LEU A 71 16.27 -10.27 -5.30
CA LEU A 71 15.75 -9.05 -4.71
C LEU A 71 16.63 -7.83 -5.01
N GLN A 72 17.94 -7.94 -4.81
CA GLN A 72 18.88 -6.85 -5.03
C GLN A 72 18.94 -6.39 -6.50
N PRO A 73 19.05 -7.26 -7.51
CA PRO A 73 18.96 -6.86 -8.91
C PRO A 73 17.62 -6.18 -9.26
N LEU A 74 16.51 -6.71 -8.76
CA LEU A 74 15.19 -6.15 -9.00
C LEU A 74 15.04 -4.73 -8.44
N ILE A 75 15.53 -4.49 -7.22
CA ILE A 75 15.55 -3.17 -6.59
C ILE A 75 16.51 -2.23 -7.33
N SER A 76 17.71 -2.70 -7.63
CA SER A 76 18.73 -1.89 -8.31
C SER A 76 18.28 -1.43 -9.69
N ASN A 77 17.64 -2.30 -10.46
CA ASN A 77 17.10 -1.97 -11.77
C ASN A 77 15.96 -0.95 -11.70
N ARG A 78 15.16 -1.00 -10.65
CA ARG A 78 13.97 -0.13 -10.50
C ARG A 78 14.29 1.20 -9.83
N PHE A 79 15.11 1.19 -8.79
CA PHE A 79 15.32 2.34 -7.91
C PHE A 79 16.78 2.86 -7.91
N GLY A 80 17.73 2.10 -8.47
CA GLY A 80 19.17 2.40 -8.45
C GLY A 80 19.95 1.57 -7.42
N ALA A 81 21.24 1.42 -7.65
CA ALA A 81 22.11 0.50 -6.90
C ALA A 81 22.16 0.77 -5.38
N ASP A 82 22.16 2.03 -4.98
CA ASP A 82 22.28 2.41 -3.55
C ASP A 82 20.96 2.45 -2.80
N PHE A 83 19.83 2.34 -3.49
CA PHE A 83 18.52 2.50 -2.89
C PHE A 83 18.29 1.50 -1.75
N GLN A 84 18.52 0.22 -1.99
CA GLN A 84 18.31 -0.82 -1.00
C GLN A 84 19.11 -0.55 0.28
N LYS A 85 20.41 -0.23 0.15
CA LYS A 85 21.30 0.06 1.27
C LYS A 85 20.78 1.24 2.09
N GLN A 86 20.40 2.34 1.44
CA GLN A 86 19.90 3.53 2.14
C GLN A 86 18.55 3.28 2.82
N TYR A 87 17.68 2.51 2.15
CA TYR A 87 16.39 2.10 2.69
C TYR A 87 16.57 1.25 3.97
N GLU A 88 17.38 0.19 3.90
CA GLU A 88 17.63 -0.71 5.02
C GLU A 88 18.36 -0.01 6.19
N VAL A 89 19.31 0.90 5.89
CA VAL A 89 19.91 1.75 6.92
C VAL A 89 18.87 2.64 7.59
N SER A 90 17.91 3.18 6.85
CA SER A 90 16.85 4.01 7.41
C SER A 90 15.90 3.17 8.27
N LEU A 91 15.50 2.00 7.77
CA LEU A 91 14.63 1.06 8.47
C LEU A 91 15.27 0.55 9.77
N SER A 92 16.59 0.32 9.80
CA SER A 92 17.33 -0.12 10.99
C SER A 92 17.34 0.89 12.14
N LYS A 93 17.01 2.17 11.87
CA LYS A 93 16.89 3.20 12.91
C LYS A 93 15.59 3.14 13.69
N ILE A 94 14.59 2.43 13.17
CA ILE A 94 13.33 2.23 13.89
C ILE A 94 13.53 1.25 15.05
N ARG A 95 12.97 1.61 16.19
CA ARG A 95 13.01 0.81 17.41
C ARG A 95 11.74 1.04 18.24
N LEU A 96 11.40 0.08 19.06
CA LEU A 96 10.40 0.23 20.10
C LEU A 96 10.97 1.16 21.18
N VAL A 97 10.31 2.28 21.43
CA VAL A 97 10.67 3.24 22.50
C VAL A 97 9.81 3.04 23.72
N ASP A 98 8.55 2.63 23.55
CA ASP A 98 7.64 2.26 24.63
C ASP A 98 7.38 0.73 24.60
N LYS A 99 8.34 -0.02 25.16
CA LYS A 99 8.22 -1.48 25.23
C LYS A 99 7.12 -1.94 26.20
N GLN A 100 6.88 -1.20 27.28
CA GLN A 100 5.86 -1.54 28.25
C GLN A 100 4.46 -1.30 27.68
N GLY A 101 4.23 -0.16 27.07
CA GLY A 101 2.97 0.14 26.40
C GLY A 101 2.68 -0.82 25.26
N PHE A 102 3.71 -1.20 24.49
CA PHE A 102 3.55 -2.21 23.44
C PHE A 102 3.12 -3.58 24.00
N ARG A 103 3.73 -4.04 25.10
CA ARG A 103 3.33 -5.30 25.75
C ARG A 103 1.89 -5.25 26.24
N ALA A 104 1.51 -4.21 26.96
CA ALA A 104 0.13 -4.05 27.44
C ALA A 104 -0.89 -3.98 26.27
N PHE A 105 -0.51 -3.34 25.16
CA PHE A 105 -1.32 -3.33 23.94
C PHE A 105 -1.49 -4.74 23.37
N VAL A 106 -0.41 -5.51 23.28
CA VAL A 106 -0.45 -6.90 22.74
C VAL A 106 -1.31 -7.79 23.64
N GLU A 107 -1.11 -7.74 24.98
CA GLU A 107 -1.89 -8.52 25.93
C GLU A 107 -3.40 -8.27 25.78
N ARG A 108 -3.81 -7.00 25.76
CA ARG A 108 -5.22 -6.64 25.52
C ARG A 108 -5.75 -7.17 24.20
N ARG A 109 -4.96 -7.10 23.11
CA ARG A 109 -5.38 -7.62 21.81
C ARG A 109 -5.48 -9.14 21.80
N LEU A 110 -4.69 -9.84 22.57
CA LEU A 110 -4.73 -11.28 22.72
C LEU A 110 -5.90 -11.75 23.59
N GLU A 111 -6.39 -10.93 24.52
CA GLU A 111 -7.67 -11.18 25.21
C GLU A 111 -8.85 -11.18 24.22
N GLU A 112 -8.85 -10.24 23.26
CA GLU A 112 -9.89 -10.14 22.22
C GLU A 112 -9.75 -11.22 21.13
N LYS A 113 -8.51 -11.54 20.72
CA LYS A 113 -8.15 -12.43 19.61
C LYS A 113 -6.89 -13.24 19.92
N PRO A 114 -7.01 -14.35 20.66
CA PRO A 114 -5.86 -15.18 21.08
C PRO A 114 -5.03 -15.73 19.91
N GLU A 115 -5.68 -15.99 18.78
CA GLU A 115 -5.04 -16.45 17.54
C GLU A 115 -4.03 -15.46 16.95
N GLY A 116 -4.04 -14.21 17.39
CA GLY A 116 -3.09 -13.18 16.97
C GLY A 116 -1.70 -13.30 17.58
N ARG A 117 -1.44 -14.22 18.50
CA ARG A 117 -0.18 -14.31 19.26
C ARG A 117 1.06 -14.37 18.37
N LEU A 118 1.10 -15.28 17.42
CA LEU A 118 2.25 -15.45 16.52
C LEU A 118 2.53 -14.19 15.68
N TYR A 119 1.48 -13.51 15.25
CA TYR A 119 1.63 -12.25 14.53
C TYR A 119 2.34 -11.19 15.40
N TYR A 120 1.90 -10.99 16.64
CA TYR A 120 2.50 -9.99 17.51
C TYR A 120 3.91 -10.35 17.96
N GLU A 121 4.19 -11.64 18.16
CA GLU A 121 5.55 -12.12 18.44
C GLU A 121 6.48 -11.88 17.25
N TYR A 122 6.04 -12.22 16.03
CA TYR A 122 6.79 -11.93 14.81
C TYR A 122 7.10 -10.43 14.65
N ILE A 123 6.11 -9.57 14.86
CA ILE A 123 6.32 -8.11 14.80
C ILE A 123 7.29 -7.66 15.89
N ARG A 124 7.14 -8.14 17.13
CA ARG A 124 8.04 -7.80 18.24
C ARG A 124 9.49 -8.18 17.92
N GLU A 125 9.71 -9.42 17.52
CA GLU A 125 11.05 -9.93 17.19
C GLU A 125 11.68 -9.13 16.05
N GLY A 126 10.96 -8.91 14.97
CA GLY A 126 11.45 -8.12 13.85
C GLY A 126 11.74 -6.65 14.22
N LEU A 127 11.02 -6.06 15.19
CA LEU A 127 11.31 -4.72 15.71
C LEU A 127 12.52 -4.69 16.66
N GLU A 128 12.83 -5.79 17.34
CA GLU A 128 13.99 -5.92 18.23
C GLU A 128 15.27 -6.31 17.47
N GLU A 129 15.15 -6.85 16.24
CA GLU A 129 16.29 -7.17 15.40
C GLU A 129 17.16 -5.94 15.10
N LYS A 130 18.48 -6.12 15.15
CA LYS A 130 19.45 -5.04 14.86
C LYS A 130 19.46 -4.66 13.38
N GLN A 131 19.21 -5.62 12.50
CA GLN A 131 19.17 -5.40 11.04
C GLN A 131 17.76 -5.65 10.53
N LYS A 132 17.08 -4.55 10.17
CA LYS A 132 15.80 -4.59 9.48
C LYS A 132 16.02 -4.43 7.99
N TYR A 133 15.38 -5.26 7.19
CA TYR A 133 15.66 -5.36 5.76
C TYR A 133 14.38 -5.41 4.92
N ILE A 134 14.55 -5.19 3.63
CA ILE A 134 13.50 -5.42 2.64
C ILE A 134 13.29 -6.93 2.51
N GLN A 135 12.06 -7.38 2.78
CA GLN A 135 11.70 -8.79 2.74
C GLN A 135 11.27 -9.22 1.33
N LYS A 136 10.55 -8.34 0.62
CA LYS A 136 9.97 -8.63 -0.68
C LYS A 136 9.75 -7.33 -1.48
N VAL A 137 9.78 -7.48 -2.80
CA VAL A 137 9.19 -6.52 -3.74
C VAL A 137 8.15 -7.26 -4.58
N ASP A 138 6.93 -6.75 -4.67
CA ASP A 138 5.87 -7.39 -5.45
C ASP A 138 5.97 -7.07 -6.95
N ALA A 139 5.08 -7.67 -7.75
CA ALA A 139 5.02 -7.46 -9.20
C ALA A 139 4.80 -5.97 -9.57
N ALA A 140 4.09 -5.22 -8.76
CA ALA A 140 3.89 -3.79 -8.95
C ALA A 140 5.10 -2.95 -8.54
N GLY A 141 6.03 -3.51 -7.77
CA GLY A 141 7.25 -2.86 -7.27
C GLY A 141 7.11 -2.24 -5.89
N ARG A 142 6.09 -2.56 -5.15
CA ARG A 142 5.98 -2.16 -3.74
C ARG A 142 7.01 -2.92 -2.91
N VAL A 143 7.64 -2.20 -2.02
CA VAL A 143 8.63 -2.74 -1.08
C VAL A 143 7.93 -3.17 0.20
N TYR A 144 8.21 -4.40 0.64
CA TYR A 144 7.67 -4.97 1.88
C TYR A 144 8.77 -5.22 2.90
N HIS A 145 8.49 -4.90 4.14
CA HIS A 145 9.35 -5.10 5.30
C HIS A 145 8.49 -5.30 6.55
N ILE A 146 9.09 -5.52 7.70
CA ILE A 146 8.37 -5.83 8.94
C ILE A 146 7.22 -4.85 9.27
N LEU A 147 7.42 -3.55 9.00
CA LEU A 147 6.40 -2.54 9.33
C LEU A 147 5.29 -2.41 8.29
N THR A 148 5.47 -2.88 7.06
CA THR A 148 4.39 -2.91 6.07
C THR A 148 3.30 -3.92 6.43
N ASN A 149 3.67 -4.94 7.22
CA ASN A 149 2.75 -5.94 7.74
C ASN A 149 2.22 -5.59 9.13
N ALA A 150 2.77 -4.54 9.77
CA ALA A 150 2.38 -4.14 11.11
C ALA A 150 1.08 -3.33 11.11
N LYS A 151 0.17 -3.63 12.04
CA LYS A 151 -1.05 -2.85 12.24
C LYS A 151 -0.71 -1.39 12.57
N ARG A 152 -1.56 -0.46 12.11
CA ARG A 152 -1.34 0.98 12.24
C ARG A 152 -1.08 1.41 13.68
N GLU A 153 -1.77 0.80 14.64
CA GLU A 153 -1.66 1.12 16.07
C GLU A 153 -0.27 0.84 16.64
N ILE A 154 0.52 -0.03 16.00
CA ILE A 154 1.89 -0.34 16.45
C ILE A 154 2.82 0.86 16.27
N LYS A 155 2.55 1.75 15.33
CA LYS A 155 3.37 2.93 15.04
C LYS A 155 3.56 3.85 16.27
N GLN A 156 2.56 3.93 17.15
CA GLN A 156 2.62 4.77 18.36
C GLN A 156 3.72 4.39 19.35
N PHE A 157 4.20 3.15 19.29
CA PHE A 157 5.27 2.64 20.17
C PHE A 157 6.67 2.78 19.57
N LEU A 158 6.78 3.36 18.36
CA LEU A 158 8.02 3.48 17.61
C LEU A 158 8.59 4.90 17.70
N ASN A 159 9.91 5.03 17.55
CA ASN A 159 10.60 6.33 17.46
C ASN A 159 10.40 6.99 16.08
N ILE A 160 9.19 7.30 15.72
CA ILE A 160 8.86 8.02 14.47
C ILE A 160 8.89 9.52 14.75
N ALA A 161 9.72 10.27 14.01
CA ALA A 161 9.76 11.73 14.10
C ALA A 161 8.73 12.36 13.14
N ILE A 162 8.60 11.81 11.92
CA ILE A 162 7.67 12.31 10.90
C ILE A 162 6.94 11.13 10.29
N SER A 163 5.63 11.29 10.16
CA SER A 163 4.75 10.45 9.35
C SER A 163 4.00 11.39 8.40
N ALA A 164 4.29 11.30 7.11
CA ALA A 164 3.64 12.11 6.07
C ALA A 164 2.85 11.18 5.15
N ASP A 165 1.53 11.28 5.21
CA ASP A 165 0.57 10.41 4.52
C ASP A 165 -0.11 11.16 3.37
N CYS A 166 -0.39 10.45 2.27
CA CYS A 166 -1.17 11.00 1.15
C CYS A 166 -2.65 10.71 1.38
N LYS A 167 -3.45 11.76 1.58
CA LYS A 167 -4.90 11.60 1.67
C LYS A 167 -5.46 11.02 0.38
N ASN A 168 -6.35 10.04 0.52
CA ASN A 168 -7.04 9.42 -0.61
C ASN A 168 -6.08 8.82 -1.65
N SER A 169 -4.92 8.29 -1.27
CA SER A 169 -3.82 7.89 -2.15
C SER A 169 -4.29 7.19 -3.43
N HIS A 170 -4.91 6.00 -3.34
CA HIS A 170 -5.38 5.28 -4.53
C HIS A 170 -6.44 6.03 -5.34
N PRO A 171 -7.49 6.63 -4.75
CA PRO A 171 -8.42 7.49 -5.49
C PRO A 171 -7.71 8.63 -6.23
N VAL A 172 -6.76 9.32 -5.61
CA VAL A 172 -5.96 10.38 -6.26
C VAL A 172 -5.11 9.83 -7.41
N LEU A 173 -4.49 8.67 -7.22
CA LEU A 173 -3.69 8.04 -8.28
C LEU A 173 -4.53 7.69 -9.51
N PHE A 174 -5.83 7.44 -9.33
CA PHE A 174 -6.72 7.19 -10.46
C PHE A 174 -6.92 8.45 -11.32
N ASN A 175 -6.76 9.65 -10.80
CA ASN A 175 -6.78 10.89 -11.61
C ASN A 175 -5.72 10.87 -12.71
N TYR A 176 -4.54 10.27 -12.45
CA TYR A 176 -3.53 10.08 -13.48
C TYR A 176 -4.07 9.30 -14.70
N PHE A 177 -4.89 8.28 -14.45
CA PHE A 177 -5.47 7.47 -15.52
C PHE A 177 -6.62 8.19 -16.21
N ILE A 178 -7.41 9.03 -15.53
CA ILE A 178 -8.42 9.90 -16.14
C ILE A 178 -7.71 10.87 -17.11
N PHE A 179 -6.69 11.59 -16.65
CA PHE A 179 -5.94 12.53 -17.50
C PHE A 179 -5.25 11.83 -18.67
N TRP A 180 -4.69 10.65 -18.44
CA TRP A 180 -4.05 9.87 -19.49
C TRP A 180 -5.05 9.40 -20.54
N PHE A 181 -6.23 8.97 -20.16
CA PHE A 181 -7.29 8.54 -21.06
C PHE A 181 -7.78 9.69 -21.95
N HIS A 182 -7.92 10.87 -21.40
CA HIS A 182 -8.31 12.07 -22.12
C HIS A 182 -7.14 12.77 -22.85
N HIS A 183 -5.97 12.13 -22.92
CA HIS A 183 -4.76 12.68 -23.55
C HIS A 183 -4.33 14.06 -23.03
N ILE A 184 -4.67 14.38 -21.77
CA ILE A 184 -4.29 15.61 -21.11
C ILE A 184 -2.80 15.52 -20.73
N SER A 185 -2.03 16.55 -21.11
CA SER A 185 -0.60 16.61 -20.76
C SER A 185 -0.41 16.66 -19.23
N ARG A 186 0.75 16.20 -18.76
CA ARG A 186 1.04 16.26 -17.29
C ARG A 186 1.08 17.69 -16.76
N ALA A 187 1.49 18.64 -17.57
CA ALA A 187 1.49 20.06 -17.18
C ALA A 187 0.07 20.58 -17.01
N ASP A 188 -0.82 20.28 -17.95
CA ASP A 188 -2.23 20.65 -17.90
C ASP A 188 -2.96 19.91 -16.77
N ALA A 189 -2.70 18.61 -16.60
CA ALA A 189 -3.22 17.81 -15.51
C ALA A 189 -2.84 18.40 -14.13
N TYR A 190 -1.59 18.85 -13.98
CA TYR A 190 -1.15 19.53 -12.77
C TYR A 190 -1.85 20.89 -12.59
N THR A 191 -2.03 21.65 -13.66
CA THR A 191 -2.77 22.91 -13.62
C THR A 191 -4.20 22.70 -13.14
N ILE A 192 -4.91 21.69 -13.68
CA ILE A 192 -6.25 21.31 -13.25
C ILE A 192 -6.23 20.85 -11.79
N SER A 193 -5.33 19.92 -11.42
CA SER A 193 -5.23 19.39 -10.05
C SER A 193 -4.93 20.50 -9.03
N SER A 194 -4.08 21.47 -9.41
CA SER A 194 -3.76 22.62 -8.56
C SER A 194 -4.94 23.56 -8.39
N ALA A 195 -5.65 23.84 -9.47
CA ALA A 195 -6.83 24.70 -9.45
C ALA A 195 -7.95 24.18 -8.55
N MET A 196 -8.04 22.82 -8.39
CA MET A 196 -9.02 22.21 -7.48
C MET A 196 -8.90 22.70 -6.03
N HIS A 197 -7.70 23.05 -5.59
CA HIS A 197 -7.46 23.56 -4.22
C HIS A 197 -7.86 25.03 -4.02
N HIS A 198 -8.25 25.71 -5.10
CA HIS A 198 -8.69 27.12 -5.09
C HIS A 198 -10.19 27.27 -5.39
N ILE A 199 -10.94 26.17 -5.37
CA ILE A 199 -12.39 26.17 -5.55
C ILE A 199 -13.05 26.37 -4.20
N ASP A 200 -13.75 27.48 -4.02
CA ASP A 200 -14.49 27.79 -2.80
C ASP A 200 -15.89 27.13 -2.79
N ASP A 201 -16.51 27.04 -3.97
CA ASP A 201 -17.84 26.45 -4.15
C ASP A 201 -17.81 25.18 -4.97
N ALA A 202 -17.97 24.03 -4.29
CA ALA A 202 -18.03 22.72 -4.88
C ALA A 202 -19.36 22.41 -5.61
N SER A 203 -20.36 23.28 -5.56
CA SER A 203 -21.66 23.07 -6.23
C SER A 203 -21.57 23.21 -7.75
N ASN A 204 -20.63 24.03 -8.25
CA ASN A 204 -20.37 24.22 -9.67
C ASN A 204 -18.86 24.25 -9.97
N ILE A 205 -18.23 23.06 -9.94
CA ILE A 205 -16.79 22.92 -10.11
C ILE A 205 -16.32 23.40 -11.48
N ARG A 206 -17.04 23.05 -12.57
CA ARG A 206 -16.68 23.45 -13.94
C ARG A 206 -16.65 24.98 -14.09
N GLU A 207 -17.67 25.68 -13.64
CA GLU A 207 -17.72 27.13 -13.69
C GLU A 207 -16.59 27.77 -12.86
N SER A 208 -16.36 27.25 -11.67
CA SER A 208 -15.27 27.73 -10.81
C SER A 208 -13.90 27.53 -11.46
N LEU A 209 -13.67 26.34 -12.06
CA LEU A 209 -12.42 26.05 -12.78
C LEU A 209 -12.25 26.93 -14.03
N SER A 210 -13.31 27.22 -14.79
CA SER A 210 -13.21 28.02 -16.02
C SER A 210 -12.72 29.44 -15.78
N LYS A 211 -12.77 29.91 -14.54
CA LYS A 211 -12.20 31.21 -14.12
C LYS A 211 -10.69 31.16 -13.87
N ILE A 212 -10.13 29.96 -13.69
CA ILE A 212 -8.74 29.71 -13.28
C ILE A 212 -7.95 29.01 -14.39
N VAL A 213 -8.61 28.08 -15.09
CA VAL A 213 -8.02 27.18 -16.09
C VAL A 213 -8.64 27.49 -17.45
N ALA A 214 -7.84 27.45 -18.50
CA ALA A 214 -8.34 27.65 -19.87
C ALA A 214 -9.45 26.62 -20.22
N SER A 215 -10.57 27.07 -20.76
CA SER A 215 -11.76 26.26 -20.97
C SER A 215 -11.50 25.03 -21.85
N ASN A 216 -10.66 25.17 -22.88
CA ASN A 216 -10.28 24.05 -23.75
C ASN A 216 -9.61 22.87 -23.03
N LEU A 217 -9.01 23.09 -21.85
CA LEU A 217 -8.45 22.00 -21.03
C LEU A 217 -9.54 21.21 -20.30
N LEU A 218 -10.72 21.78 -20.15
CA LEU A 218 -11.84 21.16 -19.44
C LEU A 218 -12.83 20.46 -20.39
N ASP A 219 -12.76 20.74 -21.71
CA ASP A 219 -13.75 20.30 -22.70
C ASP A 219 -13.80 18.76 -22.83
N SER A 220 -12.68 18.07 -22.62
CA SER A 220 -12.61 16.61 -22.68
C SER A 220 -13.10 15.90 -21.41
N LEU A 221 -13.16 16.61 -20.28
CA LEU A 221 -13.55 16.05 -18.98
C LEU A 221 -15.06 16.20 -18.75
N GLN A 222 -15.70 15.17 -18.20
CA GLN A 222 -17.09 15.20 -17.79
C GLN A 222 -17.24 15.82 -16.40
N ASP A 223 -18.44 16.27 -16.04
CA ASP A 223 -18.65 16.94 -14.74
C ASP A 223 -18.45 16.01 -13.54
N ASP A 224 -18.80 14.72 -13.67
CA ASP A 224 -18.55 13.74 -12.63
C ASP A 224 -17.05 13.39 -12.49
N GLU A 225 -16.29 13.45 -13.59
CA GLU A 225 -14.83 13.32 -13.54
C GLU A 225 -14.18 14.51 -12.83
N LEU A 226 -14.61 15.74 -13.16
CA LEU A 226 -14.15 16.95 -12.47
C LEU A 226 -14.48 16.90 -10.98
N LYS A 227 -15.69 16.44 -10.63
CA LYS A 227 -16.09 16.24 -9.23
C LYS A 227 -15.21 15.21 -8.52
N TYR A 228 -14.95 14.08 -9.17
CA TYR A 228 -14.07 13.04 -8.63
C TYR A 228 -12.66 13.57 -8.41
N ILE A 229 -12.09 14.28 -9.39
CA ILE A 229 -10.76 14.89 -9.29
C ILE A 229 -10.72 15.91 -8.14
N TYR A 230 -11.76 16.74 -7.99
CA TYR A 230 -11.87 17.69 -6.89
C TYR A 230 -11.86 16.99 -5.52
N GLU A 231 -12.78 16.07 -5.30
CA GLU A 231 -12.93 15.42 -3.99
C GLU A 231 -11.69 14.59 -3.61
N THR A 232 -11.05 13.95 -4.59
CA THR A 232 -9.84 13.16 -4.33
C THR A 232 -8.61 14.02 -4.08
N SER A 233 -8.40 15.07 -4.86
CA SER A 233 -7.26 15.99 -4.71
C SER A 233 -7.33 16.79 -3.41
N THR A 234 -8.50 17.29 -3.06
CA THR A 234 -8.72 18.10 -1.84
C THR A 234 -8.81 17.25 -0.55
N GLY A 235 -8.78 15.94 -0.68
CA GLY A 235 -8.82 15.04 0.49
C GLY A 235 -10.22 14.74 1.02
N GLN A 236 -11.29 15.20 0.35
CA GLN A 236 -12.68 15.11 0.82
C GLN A 236 -13.37 13.78 0.45
N PHE A 237 -12.81 13.01 -0.48
CA PHE A 237 -13.45 11.84 -1.08
C PHE A 237 -14.01 10.85 -0.03
N TRP A 238 -13.17 10.37 0.91
CA TRP A 238 -13.63 9.44 1.94
C TRP A 238 -14.60 10.08 2.92
N ASP A 239 -14.41 11.34 3.27
CA ASP A 239 -15.28 12.05 4.21
C ASP A 239 -16.68 12.25 3.64
N ASN A 240 -16.78 12.49 2.33
CA ASN A 240 -18.06 12.59 1.63
C ASN A 240 -18.79 11.23 1.60
N ILE A 241 -18.05 10.13 1.37
CA ILE A 241 -18.65 8.80 1.38
C ILE A 241 -19.08 8.41 2.80
N VAL A 242 -18.23 8.59 3.82
CA VAL A 242 -18.56 8.29 5.22
C VAL A 242 -19.79 9.07 5.67
N ARG A 243 -19.89 10.35 5.32
CA ARG A 243 -21.08 11.19 5.65
C ARG A 243 -22.37 10.66 5.04
N LYS A 244 -22.28 10.04 3.87
CA LYS A 244 -23.43 9.44 3.16
C LYS A 244 -23.86 8.10 3.76
N TYR A 245 -22.94 7.40 4.45
CA TYR A 245 -23.16 6.07 5.03
C TYR A 245 -22.72 6.02 6.50
N PRO A 246 -23.41 6.74 7.38
CA PRO A 246 -23.04 6.86 8.79
C PRO A 246 -23.16 5.53 9.57
N GLU A 247 -23.84 4.52 9.02
CA GLU A 247 -23.97 3.18 9.59
C GLU A 247 -22.73 2.31 9.47
N TYR A 248 -21.72 2.74 8.64
CA TYR A 248 -20.46 2.02 8.45
C TYR A 248 -19.29 2.82 8.98
N ASP A 249 -18.30 2.14 9.53
CA ASP A 249 -17.05 2.80 9.87
C ASP A 249 -16.20 3.12 8.61
N ARG A 250 -15.25 4.06 8.77
CA ARG A 250 -14.41 4.52 7.67
C ARG A 250 -13.54 3.41 7.06
N ILE A 251 -13.09 2.45 7.87
CA ILE A 251 -12.24 1.34 7.42
C ILE A 251 -13.08 0.39 6.57
N GLU A 252 -14.25 0.02 7.07
CA GLU A 252 -15.19 -0.84 6.36
C GLU A 252 -15.62 -0.25 5.02
N ILE A 253 -15.92 1.05 4.98
CA ILE A 253 -16.24 1.76 3.72
C ILE A 253 -15.07 1.66 2.73
N LYS A 254 -13.84 1.91 3.18
CA LYS A 254 -12.66 1.81 2.32
C LYS A 254 -12.49 0.40 1.76
N GLU A 255 -12.56 -0.62 2.59
CA GLU A 255 -12.44 -2.02 2.17
C GLU A 255 -13.49 -2.39 1.13
N LYS A 256 -14.76 -2.04 1.39
CA LYS A 256 -15.88 -2.29 0.46
C LYS A 256 -15.69 -1.53 -0.86
N MET A 257 -15.30 -0.27 -0.83
CA MET A 257 -15.05 0.54 -2.03
C MET A 257 -13.89 -0.03 -2.85
N PHE A 258 -12.78 -0.42 -2.22
CA PHE A 258 -11.69 -1.06 -2.95
C PHE A 258 -12.11 -2.40 -3.56
N ALA A 259 -12.82 -3.23 -2.79
CA ALA A 259 -13.30 -4.51 -3.27
C ALA A 259 -14.36 -4.40 -4.39
N GLN A 260 -15.25 -3.40 -4.33
CA GLN A 260 -16.40 -3.29 -5.23
C GLN A 260 -16.16 -2.38 -6.44
N VAL A 261 -15.25 -1.39 -6.34
CA VAL A 261 -15.01 -0.41 -7.40
C VAL A 261 -13.67 -0.68 -8.08
N PHE A 262 -12.56 -0.49 -7.37
CA PHE A 262 -11.23 -0.49 -7.98
C PHE A 262 -10.71 -1.90 -8.29
N TYR A 263 -10.96 -2.88 -7.41
CA TYR A 263 -10.37 -4.22 -7.46
C TYR A 263 -11.39 -5.33 -7.72
N SER A 264 -12.64 -4.98 -7.99
CA SER A 264 -13.70 -5.95 -8.24
C SER A 264 -13.50 -6.73 -9.55
N ASN A 265 -13.98 -7.96 -9.55
CA ASN A 265 -14.27 -8.72 -10.74
C ASN A 265 -15.56 -8.16 -11.37
N SER A 266 -15.46 -7.39 -12.45
CA SER A 266 -16.53 -6.53 -12.95
C SER A 266 -17.75 -7.26 -13.53
N GLU A 267 -17.65 -8.55 -13.81
CA GLU A 267 -18.73 -9.29 -14.50
C GLU A 267 -19.74 -9.93 -13.55
N LYS A 268 -19.44 -9.99 -12.27
CA LYS A 268 -20.31 -10.64 -11.30
C LYS A 268 -20.88 -9.64 -10.33
N VAL A 269 -22.16 -9.29 -10.50
CA VAL A 269 -23.04 -8.97 -9.37
C VAL A 269 -23.39 -7.49 -9.20
N GLU A 270 -24.30 -7.02 -10.02
CA GLU A 270 -24.94 -5.71 -9.80
C GLU A 270 -25.73 -5.60 -8.48
N TRP A 271 -26.36 -6.66 -8.00
CA TRP A 271 -27.21 -6.59 -6.80
C TRP A 271 -26.46 -6.71 -5.47
N TYR A 272 -25.26 -7.30 -5.46
CA TYR A 272 -24.48 -7.51 -4.22
C TYR A 272 -23.62 -6.30 -3.83
N TYR A 273 -23.41 -5.35 -4.74
CA TYR A 273 -22.44 -4.27 -4.55
C TYR A 273 -23.10 -2.90 -4.35
N LYS A 274 -23.66 -2.68 -3.16
CA LYS A 274 -24.27 -1.39 -2.77
C LYS A 274 -23.33 -0.21 -3.10
N PHE A 275 -22.06 -0.28 -2.68
CA PHE A 275 -21.10 0.79 -2.88
C PHE A 275 -20.68 0.96 -4.34
N GLY A 276 -20.52 -0.12 -5.09
CA GLY A 276 -20.22 -0.06 -6.51
C GLY A 276 -21.33 0.60 -7.31
N ASN A 277 -22.59 0.26 -7.03
CA ASN A 277 -23.76 0.85 -7.67
C ASN A 277 -23.91 2.34 -7.33
N GLU A 278 -23.70 2.72 -6.09
CA GLU A 278 -23.74 4.13 -5.68
C GLU A 278 -22.60 4.94 -6.24
N PHE A 279 -21.40 4.37 -6.33
CA PHE A 279 -20.27 4.99 -7.01
C PHE A 279 -20.58 5.22 -8.49
N GLN A 280 -21.15 4.24 -9.18
CA GLN A 280 -21.57 4.36 -10.58
C GLN A 280 -22.63 5.44 -10.79
N LYS A 281 -23.58 5.60 -9.87
CA LYS A 281 -24.57 6.69 -9.94
C LYS A 281 -23.93 8.07 -9.75
N GLN A 282 -22.94 8.17 -8.88
CA GLN A 282 -22.29 9.44 -8.55
C GLN A 282 -21.20 9.83 -9.54
N TYR A 283 -20.49 8.84 -10.11
CA TYR A 283 -19.37 9.01 -11.02
C TYR A 283 -19.47 8.04 -12.21
N PRO A 284 -20.48 8.22 -13.08
CA PRO A 284 -20.75 7.26 -14.17
C PRO A 284 -19.59 7.14 -15.16
N ASN A 285 -18.98 8.26 -15.55
CA ASN A 285 -17.86 8.25 -16.49
C ASN A 285 -16.58 7.71 -15.85
N VAL A 286 -16.28 8.08 -14.60
CA VAL A 286 -15.17 7.50 -13.82
C VAL A 286 -15.32 5.97 -13.71
N MET A 287 -16.52 5.47 -13.39
CA MET A 287 -16.79 4.04 -13.33
C MET A 287 -16.65 3.37 -14.70
N GLY A 288 -17.04 4.08 -15.78
CA GLY A 288 -16.81 3.65 -17.16
C GLY A 288 -15.33 3.41 -17.45
N LEU A 289 -14.45 4.34 -17.05
CA LEU A 289 -13.00 4.21 -17.20
C LEU A 289 -12.44 3.05 -16.36
N ILE A 290 -12.91 2.87 -15.12
CA ILE A 290 -12.52 1.74 -14.27
C ILE A 290 -12.90 0.41 -14.93
N LYS A 291 -14.11 0.32 -15.48
CA LYS A 291 -14.58 -0.87 -16.23
C LYS A 291 -13.76 -1.11 -17.50
N ALA A 292 -13.42 -0.07 -18.25
CA ALA A 292 -12.61 -0.17 -19.46
C ALA A 292 -11.25 -0.86 -19.20
N TRP A 293 -10.62 -0.63 -18.04
CA TRP A 293 -9.40 -1.33 -17.61
C TRP A 293 -9.58 -2.83 -17.37
N LYS A 294 -10.81 -3.31 -17.24
CA LYS A 294 -11.13 -4.70 -16.90
C LYS A 294 -11.71 -5.47 -18.07
N MET A 295 -12.09 -4.78 -19.15
CA MET A 295 -12.73 -5.38 -20.32
C MET A 295 -11.72 -6.04 -21.27
N GLN A 296 -12.08 -7.20 -21.81
CA GLN A 296 -11.26 -7.94 -22.76
C GLN A 296 -10.99 -7.15 -24.06
N GLU A 297 -11.93 -6.34 -24.47
CA GLU A 297 -11.86 -5.51 -25.70
C GLU A 297 -10.69 -4.52 -25.68
N ASN A 298 -10.25 -4.12 -24.50
CA ASN A 298 -9.18 -3.15 -24.30
C ASN A 298 -7.80 -3.80 -24.05
N ARG A 299 -7.67 -5.12 -24.25
CA ARG A 299 -6.42 -5.84 -23.90
C ARG A 299 -5.19 -5.29 -24.60
N GLU A 300 -5.27 -4.94 -25.86
CA GLU A 300 -4.12 -4.48 -26.63
C GLU A 300 -3.47 -3.23 -26.01
N TRP A 301 -4.26 -2.22 -25.69
CA TRP A 301 -3.69 -1.02 -25.10
C TRP A 301 -3.29 -1.20 -23.63
N ILE A 302 -4.03 -2.05 -22.87
CA ILE A 302 -3.67 -2.40 -21.50
C ILE A 302 -2.35 -3.14 -21.49
N ASP A 303 -2.18 -4.14 -22.34
CA ASP A 303 -0.95 -4.92 -22.45
C ASP A 303 0.23 -4.05 -22.92
N ALA A 304 0.02 -3.13 -23.84
CA ALA A 304 1.00 -2.14 -24.25
C ALA A 304 1.41 -1.23 -23.06
N TYR A 305 0.44 -0.76 -22.27
CA TYR A 305 0.71 0.03 -21.06
C TYR A 305 1.53 -0.76 -20.04
N MET A 306 1.14 -2.01 -19.75
CA MET A 306 1.77 -2.88 -18.78
C MET A 306 3.17 -3.30 -19.21
N SER A 307 3.33 -3.73 -20.47
CA SER A 307 4.62 -4.14 -21.06
C SER A 307 5.64 -3.01 -21.04
N LYS A 308 5.25 -1.80 -21.41
CA LYS A 308 6.12 -0.61 -21.36
C LYS A 308 6.71 -0.37 -19.96
N ARG A 309 6.11 -0.94 -18.93
CA ARG A 309 6.50 -0.79 -17.52
C ARG A 309 7.04 -2.07 -16.89
N ASN A 310 7.24 -3.12 -17.69
CA ASN A 310 7.61 -4.45 -17.23
C ASN A 310 6.67 -4.97 -16.11
N LEU A 311 5.37 -4.78 -16.30
CA LEU A 311 4.33 -5.26 -15.39
C LEU A 311 3.66 -6.49 -15.99
N SER A 312 3.31 -7.43 -15.12
CA SER A 312 2.52 -8.62 -15.47
C SER A 312 1.30 -8.74 -14.56
N TYR A 313 0.27 -9.38 -15.06
CA TYR A 313 -0.93 -9.68 -14.31
C TYR A 313 -1.47 -11.07 -14.72
N ASN A 314 -2.02 -11.78 -13.75
CA ASN A 314 -2.54 -13.13 -13.99
C ASN A 314 -4.02 -13.12 -14.41
N LYS A 315 -4.76 -12.07 -14.03
CA LYS A 315 -6.18 -11.90 -14.29
C LYS A 315 -6.43 -10.50 -14.83
N PRO A 316 -7.25 -10.35 -15.87
CA PRO A 316 -7.57 -9.06 -16.48
C PRO A 316 -7.95 -7.99 -15.47
N GLU A 317 -8.77 -8.36 -14.49
CA GLU A 317 -9.30 -7.46 -13.48
C GLU A 317 -8.21 -6.89 -12.54
N ALA A 318 -7.08 -7.59 -12.45
CA ALA A 318 -5.94 -7.14 -11.64
C ALA A 318 -5.10 -6.05 -12.33
N ALA A 319 -5.27 -5.83 -13.64
CA ALA A 319 -4.42 -4.91 -14.40
C ALA A 319 -4.47 -3.48 -13.83
N LEU A 320 -5.66 -2.95 -13.54
CA LEU A 320 -5.81 -1.62 -12.95
C LEU A 320 -5.13 -1.52 -11.59
N SER A 321 -5.37 -2.48 -10.70
CA SER A 321 -4.79 -2.46 -9.36
C SER A 321 -3.26 -2.52 -9.40
N ILE A 322 -2.70 -3.36 -10.27
CA ILE A 322 -1.24 -3.45 -10.48
C ILE A 322 -0.70 -2.15 -11.06
N ALA A 323 -1.39 -1.52 -12.02
CA ALA A 323 -0.97 -0.24 -12.59
C ALA A 323 -0.97 0.88 -11.55
N MET A 324 -2.00 0.96 -10.71
CA MET A 324 -2.10 1.94 -9.62
C MET A 324 -1.01 1.71 -8.56
N MET A 325 -0.82 0.47 -8.12
CA MET A 325 0.23 0.10 -7.17
C MET A 325 1.63 0.39 -7.73
N ASN A 326 1.83 0.19 -9.04
CA ASN A 326 3.10 0.54 -9.68
C ASN A 326 3.33 2.05 -9.72
N LEU A 327 2.30 2.84 -10.02
CA LEU A 327 2.40 4.29 -9.98
C LEU A 327 2.77 4.78 -8.58
N GLU A 328 2.10 4.24 -7.54
CA GLU A 328 2.43 4.51 -6.14
C GLU A 328 3.89 4.17 -5.82
N ALA A 329 4.32 2.94 -6.12
CA ALA A 329 5.70 2.49 -5.85
C ALA A 329 6.75 3.37 -6.54
N ARG A 330 6.47 3.87 -7.75
CA ARG A 330 7.35 4.80 -8.48
C ARG A 330 7.40 6.18 -7.83
N ILE A 331 6.25 6.71 -7.42
CA ILE A 331 6.17 8.01 -6.73
C ILE A 331 6.97 7.94 -5.42
N PHE A 332 6.68 6.98 -4.56
CA PHE A 332 7.35 6.86 -3.25
C PHE A 332 8.83 6.49 -3.39
N GLY A 333 9.19 5.68 -4.39
CA GLY A 333 10.59 5.41 -4.73
C GLY A 333 11.34 6.69 -5.12
N GLU A 334 10.72 7.56 -5.93
CA GLU A 334 11.34 8.85 -6.33
C GLU A 334 11.42 9.84 -5.16
N VAL A 335 10.39 9.91 -4.31
CA VAL A 335 10.42 10.70 -3.07
C VAL A 335 11.62 10.28 -2.21
N LEU A 336 11.79 8.98 -1.97
CA LEU A 336 12.91 8.47 -1.18
C LEU A 336 14.27 8.76 -1.83
N LYS A 337 14.41 8.64 -3.16
CA LYS A 337 15.64 9.01 -3.84
C LYS A 337 16.02 10.48 -3.59
N ARG A 338 15.07 11.39 -3.69
CA ARG A 338 15.31 12.82 -3.40
C ARG A 338 15.65 13.07 -1.94
N MET A 339 15.04 12.34 -1.01
CA MET A 339 15.40 12.39 0.40
C MET A 339 16.82 11.86 0.65
N TYR A 340 17.18 10.77 0.01
CA TYR A 340 18.51 10.17 0.13
C TYR A 340 19.62 11.05 -0.45
N SER A 341 19.36 11.79 -1.54
CA SER A 341 20.31 12.77 -2.09
C SER A 341 20.63 13.90 -1.08
N LYS A 342 19.69 14.22 -0.20
CA LYS A 342 19.87 15.13 0.92
C LYS A 342 20.47 14.46 2.18
N ARG A 343 20.81 13.15 2.09
CA ARG A 343 21.29 12.31 3.20
C ARG A 343 20.29 12.14 4.34
N TRP A 344 18.99 12.33 4.07
CA TRP A 344 17.95 12.10 5.05
C TRP A 344 17.63 10.62 5.19
N ARG A 345 17.27 10.20 6.39
CA ARG A 345 16.86 8.82 6.67
C ARG A 345 15.35 8.71 6.61
N ALA A 346 14.87 7.95 5.65
CA ALA A 346 13.43 7.73 5.47
C ALA A 346 13.18 6.36 4.83
N PHE A 347 11.97 5.86 5.00
CA PHE A 347 11.41 4.73 4.28
C PHE A 347 9.90 4.95 4.15
N HIS A 348 9.21 4.10 3.42
CA HIS A 348 7.76 4.23 3.27
C HIS A 348 7.02 3.00 3.80
N ILE A 349 5.79 3.22 4.23
CA ILE A 349 4.82 2.17 4.53
C ILE A 349 3.62 2.49 3.65
N HIS A 350 3.46 1.76 2.55
CA HIS A 350 2.48 2.04 1.51
C HIS A 350 2.57 3.51 1.01
N ASP A 351 1.56 4.31 1.23
CA ASP A 351 1.40 5.70 0.83
C ASP A 351 1.88 6.73 1.88
N CYS A 352 2.65 6.28 2.87
CA CYS A 352 3.14 7.09 3.98
C CYS A 352 4.67 7.10 4.04
N ILE A 353 5.29 8.28 4.03
CA ILE A 353 6.72 8.46 4.31
C ILE A 353 6.94 8.49 5.81
N ILE A 354 7.88 7.68 6.28
CA ILE A 354 8.29 7.59 7.68
C ILE A 354 9.73 8.09 7.81
N VAL A 355 9.95 9.02 8.72
CA VAL A 355 11.28 9.48 9.13
C VAL A 355 11.53 9.04 10.57
N PRO A 356 12.51 8.17 10.81
CA PRO A 356 12.89 7.77 12.17
C PRO A 356 13.44 8.95 12.97
N GLN A 357 13.12 9.03 14.24
CA GLN A 357 13.79 9.95 15.14
C GLN A 357 15.27 9.52 15.32
N THR A 358 16.18 10.43 15.02
CA THR A 358 17.63 10.23 15.14
C THR A 358 18.27 11.40 15.85
N THR A 359 19.51 11.22 16.33
CA THR A 359 20.32 12.31 16.93
C THR A 359 21.03 13.15 15.86
N SER A 360 20.81 12.86 14.58
CA SER A 360 21.43 13.60 13.47
C SER A 360 20.86 15.01 13.37
N LYS A 361 21.76 16.00 13.26
CA LYS A 361 21.37 17.39 12.99
C LYS A 361 20.76 17.59 11.59
N ASN A 362 20.99 16.64 10.68
CA ASN A 362 20.45 16.66 9.32
C ASN A 362 19.15 15.84 9.23
N GLN A 363 18.16 16.21 10.03
CA GLN A 363 16.82 15.62 9.98
C GLN A 363 15.86 16.59 9.31
N PRO A 364 15.05 16.16 8.34
CA PRO A 364 14.08 17.05 7.68
C PRO A 364 13.00 17.50 8.64
N THR A 365 12.40 18.63 8.33
CA THR A 365 11.10 19.04 8.85
C THR A 365 9.97 18.32 8.11
N ARG A 366 8.76 18.30 8.69
CA ARG A 366 7.59 17.72 8.03
C ARG A 366 7.26 18.46 6.71
N ASP A 367 7.37 19.77 6.71
CA ASP A 367 7.08 20.60 5.52
C ASP A 367 8.06 20.34 4.37
N GLU A 368 9.33 20.11 4.69
CA GLU A 368 10.33 19.72 3.68
C GLU A 368 10.02 18.34 3.06
N VAL A 369 9.55 17.37 3.87
CA VAL A 369 9.11 16.06 3.37
C VAL A 369 7.90 16.23 2.45
N ILE A 370 6.88 16.97 2.89
CA ILE A 370 5.67 17.25 2.09
C ILE A 370 6.02 17.99 0.81
N SER A 371 6.95 18.96 0.86
CA SER A 371 7.41 19.67 -0.34
C SER A 371 7.99 18.71 -1.38
N ILE A 372 8.86 17.77 -0.97
CA ILE A 372 9.39 16.77 -1.89
C ILE A 372 8.27 15.87 -2.44
N MET A 373 7.32 15.46 -1.60
CA MET A 373 6.18 14.67 -2.06
C MET A 373 5.37 15.43 -3.11
N LYS A 374 5.01 16.69 -2.86
CA LYS A 374 4.31 17.57 -3.83
C LYS A 374 5.05 17.66 -5.15
N ASP A 375 6.37 17.87 -5.12
CA ASP A 375 7.20 17.99 -6.33
C ASP A 375 7.20 16.70 -7.16
N VAL A 376 7.16 15.54 -6.51
CA VAL A 376 7.11 14.25 -7.23
C VAL A 376 5.73 14.00 -7.79
N TYR A 377 4.66 14.28 -7.05
CA TYR A 377 3.28 14.18 -7.55
C TYR A 377 3.04 15.12 -8.74
N LYS A 378 3.59 16.33 -8.70
CA LYS A 378 3.55 17.30 -9.82
C LYS A 378 4.09 16.72 -11.12
N VAL A 379 5.18 15.92 -11.08
CA VAL A 379 5.72 15.26 -12.27
C VAL A 379 4.72 14.27 -12.89
N CYS A 380 3.79 13.77 -12.09
CA CYS A 380 2.69 12.90 -12.53
C CYS A 380 1.42 13.69 -12.94
N GLY A 381 1.43 15.03 -12.83
CA GLY A 381 0.23 15.85 -13.09
C GLY A 381 -0.77 15.85 -11.94
N LEU A 382 -0.35 15.52 -10.72
CA LEU A 382 -1.22 15.39 -9.56
C LEU A 382 -0.84 16.39 -8.45
N LEU A 383 -1.81 16.80 -7.67
CA LEU A 383 -1.59 17.54 -6.42
C LEU A 383 -2.56 17.05 -5.34
N PRO A 384 -2.19 16.02 -4.56
CA PRO A 384 -3.01 15.57 -3.44
C PRO A 384 -2.83 16.45 -2.19
N THR A 385 -3.73 16.26 -1.23
CA THR A 385 -3.57 16.73 0.14
C THR A 385 -2.76 15.75 0.97
N PHE A 386 -1.92 16.25 1.87
CA PHE A 386 -1.07 15.45 2.76
C PHE A 386 -1.44 15.70 4.23
N ASP A 387 -1.43 14.60 5.03
CA ASP A 387 -1.55 14.61 6.49
C ASP A 387 -0.19 14.48 7.15
#